data_ea53768300cbe586a699067507ea4c74
#
_entry.id   ea53768300cbe586a699067507ea4c74
#
_cell.length_a   1.000
_cell.length_b   1.000
_cell.length_c   1.000
_cell.angle_alpha   90.00
_cell.angle_beta   90.00
_cell.angle_gamma   90.00
#
_symmetry.space_group_name_H-M   'P 1'
#
loop_
_entity.id
_entity.type
_entity.pdbx_description
1 polymer ?
#
loop_
_entity_poly.entity_id
_entity_poly.type
_entity_poly.pdbx_seq_one_letter_code
_entity_poly.pdbx_strand_id
1 'polypeptide(L)' 'MEPLLTLEEAGKLLKLSKSQVYELTRSRSRCRQAVPLPVIRIGKRKMFRASSLNEWIAQLEKQG' A
#
# COMPACT_ATOMS: atom_id res chain seq x y z
N MET A 1 -12.88 7.07 -13.42
CA MET A 1 -12.07 7.43 -12.21
C MET A 1 -12.29 6.40 -11.12
N GLU A 2 -11.23 5.76 -10.66
CA GLU A 2 -11.39 4.76 -9.62
C GLU A 2 -11.42 5.41 -8.24
N PRO A 3 -12.18 4.86 -7.30
CA PRO A 3 -12.22 5.39 -5.94
C PRO A 3 -10.92 5.10 -5.20
N LEU A 4 -10.56 6.00 -4.31
CA LEU A 4 -9.41 5.78 -3.44
C LEU A 4 -9.82 4.90 -2.28
N LEU A 5 -8.87 4.08 -1.83
CA LEU A 5 -9.09 3.18 -0.70
C LEU A 5 -8.49 3.78 0.56
N THR A 6 -9.14 3.52 1.69
CA THR A 6 -8.58 3.90 2.98
C THR A 6 -7.53 2.88 3.40
N LEU A 7 -6.80 3.19 4.46
CA LEU A 7 -5.80 2.27 5.02
C LEU A 7 -6.44 0.92 5.35
N GLU A 8 -7.63 0.97 5.94
CA GLU A 8 -8.36 -0.23 6.33
C GLU A 8 -8.81 -1.03 5.11
N GLU A 9 -9.31 -0.34 4.08
CA GLU A 9 -9.73 -1.00 2.86
C GLU A 9 -8.56 -1.64 2.12
N ALA A 10 -7.42 -0.95 2.10
CA ALA A 10 -6.22 -1.50 1.50
C ALA A 10 -5.77 -2.78 2.22
N GLY A 11 -5.86 -2.78 3.55
CA GLY A 11 -5.54 -3.95 4.34
C GLY A 11 -6.42 -5.13 3.99
N LYS A 12 -7.71 -4.90 3.80
CA LYS A 12 -8.63 -5.96 3.41
C LYS A 12 -8.30 -6.52 2.03
N LEU A 13 -7.95 -5.64 1.10
CA LEU A 13 -7.59 -6.06 -0.25
C LEU A 13 -6.31 -6.90 -0.24
N LEU A 14 -5.35 -6.51 0.57
CA LEU A 14 -4.07 -7.21 0.67
C LEU A 14 -4.10 -8.35 1.68
N LYS A 15 -5.20 -8.51 2.42
CA LYS A 15 -5.35 -9.49 3.49
C LYS A 15 -4.31 -9.30 4.59
N LEU A 16 -4.02 -8.04 4.86
CA LEU A 16 -3.10 -7.66 5.92
C LEU A 16 -3.86 -6.91 7.01
N SER A 17 -3.31 -6.91 8.21
CA SER A 17 -3.89 -6.14 9.29
C SER A 17 -3.64 -4.66 9.05
N LYS A 18 -4.45 -3.81 9.67
CA LYS A 18 -4.29 -2.37 9.59
C LYS A 18 -2.90 -1.94 10.03
N SER A 19 -2.40 -2.55 11.09
CA SER A 19 -1.07 -2.24 11.60
C SER A 19 0.03 -2.59 10.61
N GLN A 20 -0.12 -3.71 9.91
CA GLN A 20 0.85 -4.13 8.91
C GLN A 20 0.89 -3.17 7.73
N VAL A 21 -0.28 -2.75 7.25
CA VAL A 21 -0.34 -1.79 6.15
C VAL A 21 0.27 -0.46 6.57
N TYR A 22 -0.05 -0.02 7.78
CA TYR A 22 0.51 1.21 8.32
C TYR A 22 2.04 1.16 8.37
N GLU A 23 2.59 0.03 8.84
CA GLU A 23 4.04 -0.15 8.88
C GLU A 23 4.66 -0.07 7.50
N LEU A 24 4.01 -0.64 6.49
CA LEU A 24 4.51 -0.61 5.13
C LEU A 24 4.53 0.81 4.54
N THR A 25 3.71 1.72 5.09
CA THR A 25 3.66 3.10 4.62
C THR A 25 4.67 4.02 5.32
N ARG A 26 5.32 3.55 6.37
CA ARG A 26 6.28 4.37 7.11
C ARG A 26 7.56 4.55 6.29
N SER A 27 8.13 5.74 6.36
CA SER A 27 9.34 6.06 5.60
C SER A 27 10.48 5.08 5.88
N ARG A 28 10.63 4.68 7.13
CA ARG A 28 11.68 3.73 7.53
C ARG A 28 11.52 2.39 6.83
N SER A 29 10.28 1.88 6.78
CA SER A 29 10.01 0.60 6.13
C SER A 29 10.14 0.70 4.62
N ARG A 30 9.70 1.81 4.03
CA ARG A 30 9.76 2.00 2.59
C ARG A 30 11.20 1.98 2.07
N CYS A 31 12.13 2.51 2.84
CA CYS A 31 13.53 2.51 2.45
C CYS A 31 14.14 1.10 2.40
N ARG A 32 13.54 0.16 3.13
CA ARG A 32 14.03 -1.21 3.18
C ARG A 32 13.33 -2.14 2.19
N GLN A 33 12.26 -1.68 1.56
CA GLN A 33 11.51 -2.50 0.62
C GLN A 33 12.09 -2.38 -0.78
N ALA A 34 12.19 -3.52 -1.46
CA ALA A 34 12.63 -3.54 -2.86
C ALA A 34 11.62 -2.80 -3.73
N VAL A 35 10.32 -2.99 -3.44
CA VAL A 35 9.23 -2.30 -4.12
C VAL A 35 8.37 -1.63 -3.05
N PRO A 36 8.53 -0.32 -2.83
CA PRO A 36 7.75 0.38 -1.81
C PRO A 36 6.26 0.38 -2.11
N LEU A 37 5.46 0.23 -1.06
CA LEU A 37 4.00 0.27 -1.19
C LEU A 37 3.56 1.65 -1.67
N PRO A 38 2.81 1.73 -2.79
CA PRO A 38 2.32 3.02 -3.27
C PRO A 38 1.27 3.59 -2.32
N VAL A 39 1.48 4.82 -1.88
CA VAL A 39 0.58 5.49 -0.95
C VAL A 39 0.37 6.92 -1.42
N ILE A 40 -0.88 7.40 -1.32
CA ILE A 40 -1.24 8.76 -1.66
C ILE A 40 -1.55 9.50 -0.36
N ARG A 41 -0.85 10.57 -0.12
CA ARG A 41 -1.08 11.37 1.09
C ARG A 41 -2.02 12.53 0.77
N ILE A 42 -3.14 12.56 1.47
CA ILE A 42 -4.12 13.64 1.34
C ILE A 42 -4.32 14.22 2.73
N GLY A 43 -3.72 15.38 2.98
CA GLY A 43 -3.74 15.97 4.31
C GLY A 43 -3.09 15.05 5.31
N LYS A 44 -3.84 14.65 6.32
CA LYS A 44 -3.36 13.73 7.36
C LYS A 44 -3.72 12.28 7.07
N ARG A 45 -4.39 12.02 5.94
CA ARG A 45 -4.86 10.69 5.60
C ARG A 45 -3.96 10.03 4.58
N LYS A 46 -3.83 8.72 4.70
CA LYS A 46 -3.13 7.90 3.72
C LYS A 46 -4.18 7.14 2.92
N MET A 47 -4.12 7.33 1.60
CA MET A 47 -5.08 6.69 0.70
C MET A 47 -4.33 5.82 -0.29
N PHE A 48 -5.06 4.93 -0.94
CA PHE A 48 -4.46 3.97 -1.86
C PHE A 48 -5.31 3.85 -3.11
N ARG A 49 -4.68 3.46 -4.21
CA ARG A 49 -5.33 3.18 -5.46
C ARG A 49 -5.36 1.68 -5.68
N ALA A 50 -6.53 1.14 -6.03
CA ALA A 50 -6.64 -0.29 -6.28
C ALA A 50 -5.69 -0.75 -7.39
N SER A 51 -5.63 0.00 -8.49
CA SER A 51 -4.74 -0.35 -9.60
C SER A 51 -3.27 -0.34 -9.18
N SER A 52 -2.87 0.65 -8.38
CA SER A 52 -1.50 0.73 -7.90
C SER A 52 -1.16 -0.44 -6.98
N LEU A 53 -2.09 -0.84 -6.14
CA LEU A 53 -1.88 -1.99 -5.26
C LEU A 53 -1.74 -3.29 -6.06
N ASN A 54 -2.55 -3.44 -7.11
CA ASN A 54 -2.46 -4.61 -7.98
C ASN A 54 -1.10 -4.68 -8.68
N GLU A 55 -0.61 -3.56 -9.17
CA GLU A 55 0.71 -3.50 -9.79
C GLU A 55 1.81 -3.81 -8.78
N TRP A 56 1.67 -3.30 -7.56
CA TRP A 56 2.62 -3.56 -6.50
C TRP A 56 2.72 -5.06 -6.20
N ILE A 57 1.56 -5.72 -6.12
CA ILE A 57 1.50 -7.17 -5.88
C ILE A 57 2.18 -7.92 -7.02
N ALA A 58 1.92 -7.52 -8.26
CA ALA A 58 2.51 -8.16 -9.42
C ALA A 58 4.04 -8.04 -9.41
N GLN A 59 4.56 -6.88 -8.99
CA GLN A 59 6.00 -6.68 -8.90
C GLN A 59 6.62 -7.52 -7.81
N LEU A 60 5.90 -7.70 -6.70
CA LEU A 60 6.38 -8.56 -5.62
C LEU A 60 6.48 -10.02 -6.09
N GLU A 61 5.52 -10.46 -6.89
CA GLU A 61 5.54 -11.82 -7.44
C GLU A 61 6.75 -12.05 -8.33
N LYS A 62 7.13 -11.03 -9.11
CA LYS A 62 8.28 -11.13 -9.99
C LYS A 62 9.60 -11.22 -9.23
N GLN A 63 9.65 -10.64 -8.05
CA GLN A 63 10.86 -10.66 -7.23
C GLN A 63 10.94 -11.85 -6.30
N GLY A 64 9.80 -12.41 -6.00
CA GLY A 64 9.72 -13.58 -5.15
C GLY A 64 9.86 -14.83 -5.95
#